data_0d7e6e8b87e7d70a6d3ec39995495f42
#
_entry.id   0d7e6e8b87e7d70a6d3ec39995495f42
#
_cell.length_a   1.000
_cell.length_b   1.000
_cell.length_c   1.000
_cell.angle_alpha   90.00
_cell.angle_beta   90.00
_cell.angle_gamma   90.00
#
_symmetry.space_group_name_H-M   'P 1'
#
loop_
_entity.id
_entity.type
_entity.pdbx_description
1 polymer ?
#
loop_
_entity_poly.entity_id
_entity_poly.type
_entity_poly.pdbx_seq_one_letter_code
_entity_poly.pdbx_strand_id
1 'polypeptide(L)'
;LSNYHNAFAAIYEGRYLAGVVAGLKLNEMIANGEFTADEAKMGYVGAFTYAEVVSGYTSFFLGARSVCPSVTMDVTFTGSWYDETAEKEGANKLIANGCKLISQHADSMGAPTACETAGVPNVSYNGSTVAACPNTFLVSSRINWAPYYEYVVSCVKNGEAIAADWTGTIETGSV
;
A
#
# COMPACT_ATOMS: atom_id res chain seq x y z
N LEU A 1 29.77 -0.22 9.07
CA LEU A 1 30.40 -1.45 8.62
C LEU A 1 30.66 -1.35 7.12
N SER A 2 31.87 -1.70 6.65
CA SER A 2 32.26 -1.56 5.24
C SER A 2 31.53 -2.53 4.29
N ASN A 3 30.83 -3.50 4.85
CA ASN A 3 30.03 -4.51 4.14
C ASN A 3 28.51 -4.39 4.39
N TYR A 4 28.09 -3.24 4.88
CA TYR A 4 26.67 -2.92 5.06
C TYR A 4 26.21 -2.00 3.93
N HIS A 5 25.14 -2.39 3.24
CA HIS A 5 24.54 -1.62 2.16
C HIS A 5 23.05 -1.54 2.42
N ASN A 6 22.48 -0.34 2.33
CA ASN A 6 21.04 -0.13 2.39
C ASN A 6 20.47 -0.14 0.99
N ALA A 7 19.41 -0.91 0.77
CA ALA A 7 18.65 -0.90 -0.47
C ALA A 7 17.20 -0.57 -0.16
N PHE A 8 16.66 0.45 -0.81
CA PHE A 8 15.28 0.90 -0.63
C PHE A 8 14.58 1.02 -1.98
N ALA A 9 13.42 0.43 -2.14
CA ALA A 9 12.53 0.70 -3.25
C ALA A 9 11.48 1.73 -2.81
N ALA A 10 11.36 2.82 -3.57
CA ALA A 10 10.47 3.95 -3.25
C ALA A 10 9.00 3.58 -3.46
N ILE A 11 8.52 2.57 -2.74
CA ILE A 11 7.16 2.03 -2.91
C ILE A 11 6.06 3.08 -2.69
N TYR A 12 6.37 4.18 -1.97
CA TYR A 12 5.45 5.30 -1.82
C TYR A 12 5.03 5.92 -3.17
N GLU A 13 5.85 5.83 -4.23
CA GLU A 13 5.47 6.26 -5.58
C GLU A 13 4.33 5.40 -6.12
N GLY A 14 4.47 4.07 -6.03
CA GLY A 14 3.39 3.13 -6.38
C GLY A 14 2.17 3.26 -5.47
N ARG A 15 2.38 3.61 -4.19
CA ARG A 15 1.27 3.89 -3.26
C ARG A 15 0.48 5.14 -3.66
N TYR A 16 1.14 6.16 -4.22
CA TYR A 16 0.44 7.33 -4.77
C TYR A 16 -0.49 6.91 -5.92
N LEU A 17 0.01 6.14 -6.89
CA LEU A 17 -0.80 5.65 -8.01
C LEU A 17 -1.94 4.75 -7.54
N ALA A 18 -1.68 3.86 -6.59
CA ALA A 18 -2.71 3.05 -5.95
C ALA A 18 -3.77 3.89 -5.23
N GLY A 19 -3.37 5.02 -4.65
CA GLY A 19 -4.26 6.01 -4.07
C GLY A 19 -5.16 6.68 -5.12
N VAL A 20 -4.62 7.01 -6.29
CA VAL A 20 -5.46 7.53 -7.41
C VAL A 20 -6.54 6.52 -7.79
N VAL A 21 -6.20 5.22 -7.91
CA VAL A 21 -7.19 4.16 -8.18
C VAL A 21 -8.24 4.09 -7.07
N ALA A 22 -7.83 4.18 -5.80
CA ALA A 22 -8.75 4.21 -4.66
C ALA A 22 -9.72 5.40 -4.73
N GLY A 23 -9.21 6.59 -5.02
CA GLY A 23 -10.03 7.80 -5.15
C GLY A 23 -11.02 7.73 -6.33
N LEU A 24 -10.61 7.15 -7.46
CA LEU A 24 -11.49 6.90 -8.60
C LEU A 24 -12.60 5.90 -8.24
N LYS A 25 -12.27 4.84 -7.49
CA LYS A 25 -13.27 3.87 -7.01
C LYS A 25 -14.27 4.52 -6.04
N LEU A 26 -13.82 5.38 -5.14
CA LEU A 26 -14.73 6.13 -4.27
C LEU A 26 -15.66 7.04 -5.08
N ASN A 27 -15.16 7.73 -6.10
CA ASN A 27 -15.99 8.55 -6.98
C ASN A 27 -17.03 7.72 -7.76
N GLU A 28 -16.65 6.52 -8.23
CA GLU A 28 -17.60 5.58 -8.85
C GLU A 28 -18.72 5.20 -7.86
N MET A 29 -18.38 4.85 -6.63
CA MET A 29 -19.36 4.48 -5.59
C MET A 29 -20.27 5.65 -5.22
N ILE A 30 -19.73 6.87 -5.15
CA ILE A 30 -20.54 8.10 -4.95
C ILE A 30 -21.51 8.31 -6.13
N ALA A 31 -21.03 8.18 -7.36
CA ALA A 31 -21.85 8.34 -8.56
C ALA A 31 -22.96 7.28 -8.64
N ASN A 32 -22.71 6.07 -8.12
CA ASN A 32 -23.71 5.00 -8.01
C ASN A 32 -24.72 5.22 -6.86
N GLY A 33 -24.52 6.23 -6.01
CA GLY A 33 -25.40 6.53 -4.88
C GLY A 33 -25.21 5.61 -3.67
N GLU A 34 -24.05 4.93 -3.56
CA GLU A 34 -23.75 4.04 -2.44
C GLU A 34 -23.53 4.82 -1.13
N PHE A 35 -22.98 6.04 -1.24
CA PHE A 35 -22.79 7.01 -0.14
C PHE A 35 -22.56 8.41 -0.74
N THR A 36 -22.58 9.44 0.12
CA THR A 36 -22.39 10.83 -0.29
C THR A 36 -20.90 11.24 -0.23
N ALA A 37 -20.52 12.32 -0.92
CA ALA A 37 -19.13 12.75 -1.01
C ALA A 37 -18.49 13.08 0.36
N ASP A 38 -19.27 13.56 1.32
CA ASP A 38 -18.85 13.84 2.69
C ASP A 38 -18.65 12.57 3.54
N GLU A 39 -19.18 11.44 3.09
CA GLU A 39 -18.97 10.13 3.70
C GLU A 39 -17.76 9.37 3.11
N ALA A 40 -17.07 9.96 2.09
CA ALA A 40 -15.90 9.34 1.47
C ALA A 40 -14.74 9.22 2.47
N LYS A 41 -14.61 8.03 3.06
CA LYS A 41 -13.58 7.71 4.03
C LYS A 41 -12.87 6.42 3.68
N MET A 42 -11.54 6.45 3.67
CA MET A 42 -10.68 5.27 3.54
C MET A 42 -10.16 4.82 4.90
N GLY A 43 -9.84 3.55 5.03
CA GLY A 43 -9.12 2.98 6.14
C GLY A 43 -7.73 2.49 5.72
N TYR A 44 -6.76 2.58 6.63
CA TYR A 44 -5.42 2.09 6.39
C TYR A 44 -4.90 1.29 7.60
N VAL A 45 -4.52 0.03 7.37
CA VAL A 45 -3.93 -0.84 8.38
C VAL A 45 -2.42 -0.85 8.19
N GLY A 46 -1.69 -0.18 9.06
CA GLY A 46 -0.23 -0.14 9.06
C GLY A 46 0.38 -1.12 10.05
N ALA A 47 1.60 -1.59 9.76
CA ALA A 47 2.36 -2.41 10.69
C ALA A 47 2.90 -1.57 11.85
N PHE A 48 3.72 -0.57 11.54
CA PHE A 48 4.39 0.31 12.50
C PHE A 48 4.35 1.78 12.08
N THR A 49 4.73 2.68 12.98
CA THR A 49 4.87 4.12 12.70
C THR A 49 6.24 4.48 12.13
N TYR A 50 6.87 3.57 11.37
CA TYR A 50 8.14 3.83 10.71
C TYR A 50 7.99 4.73 9.49
N ALA A 51 9.05 5.44 9.11
CA ALA A 51 9.04 6.37 7.97
C ALA A 51 8.54 5.72 6.66
N GLU A 52 8.89 4.46 6.42
CA GLU A 52 8.41 3.69 5.27
C GLU A 52 6.89 3.57 5.25
N VAL A 53 6.27 3.16 6.36
CA VAL A 53 4.81 3.00 6.47
C VAL A 53 4.12 4.36 6.41
N VAL A 54 4.69 5.38 7.09
CA VAL A 54 4.17 6.75 7.08
C VAL A 54 4.18 7.33 5.66
N SER A 55 5.29 7.20 4.93
CA SER A 55 5.38 7.65 3.54
C SER A 55 4.36 6.91 2.64
N GLY A 56 4.16 5.62 2.89
CA GLY A 56 3.21 4.79 2.17
C GLY A 56 1.76 5.27 2.28
N TYR A 57 1.25 5.42 3.51
CA TYR A 57 -0.14 5.87 3.66
C TYR A 57 -0.32 7.36 3.31
N THR A 58 0.69 8.19 3.53
CA THR A 58 0.64 9.60 3.15
C THR A 58 0.52 9.75 1.63
N SER A 59 1.37 9.04 0.88
CA SER A 59 1.31 9.05 -0.59
C SER A 59 0.00 8.47 -1.11
N PHE A 60 -0.48 7.39 -0.54
CA PHE A 60 -1.77 6.79 -0.86
C PHE A 60 -2.92 7.78 -0.67
N PHE A 61 -2.95 8.47 0.47
CA PHE A 61 -3.95 9.50 0.75
C PHE A 61 -3.88 10.66 -0.23
N LEU A 62 -2.66 11.17 -0.52
CA LEU A 62 -2.48 12.27 -1.47
C LEU A 62 -2.92 11.88 -2.88
N GLY A 63 -2.64 10.64 -3.30
CA GLY A 63 -3.11 10.09 -4.57
C GLY A 63 -4.65 10.05 -4.64
N ALA A 64 -5.31 9.52 -3.62
CA ALA A 64 -6.77 9.48 -3.56
C ALA A 64 -7.38 10.88 -3.56
N ARG A 65 -6.82 11.79 -2.76
CA ARG A 65 -7.30 13.17 -2.65
C ARG A 65 -7.14 13.97 -3.94
N SER A 66 -6.17 13.61 -4.78
CA SER A 66 -5.96 14.30 -6.07
C SER A 66 -7.15 14.16 -7.03
N VAL A 67 -7.95 13.09 -6.90
CA VAL A 67 -9.12 12.79 -7.74
C VAL A 67 -10.44 12.78 -6.97
N CYS A 68 -10.41 12.54 -5.65
CA CYS A 68 -11.56 12.60 -4.74
C CYS A 68 -11.26 13.60 -3.61
N PRO A 69 -11.45 14.92 -3.83
CA PRO A 69 -11.00 15.95 -2.87
C PRO A 69 -11.66 15.90 -1.48
N SER A 70 -12.85 15.32 -1.36
CA SER A 70 -13.57 15.17 -0.09
C SER A 70 -13.08 14.01 0.76
N VAL A 71 -12.23 13.12 0.22
CA VAL A 71 -11.80 11.91 0.91
C VAL A 71 -11.07 12.23 2.23
N THR A 72 -11.42 11.46 3.24
CA THR A 72 -10.70 11.39 4.54
C THR A 72 -10.11 10.00 4.74
N MET A 73 -9.21 9.85 5.71
CA MET A 73 -8.59 8.55 5.97
C MET A 73 -8.33 8.35 7.47
N ASP A 74 -8.76 7.21 7.98
CA ASP A 74 -8.42 6.70 9.31
C ASP A 74 -7.26 5.72 9.19
N VAL A 75 -6.29 5.78 10.11
CA VAL A 75 -5.13 4.89 10.15
C VAL A 75 -5.09 4.15 11.48
N THR A 76 -4.84 2.85 11.45
CA THR A 76 -4.57 2.03 12.64
C THR A 76 -3.28 1.24 12.47
N PHE A 77 -2.65 0.83 13.57
CA PHE A 77 -1.40 0.09 13.55
C PHE A 77 -1.53 -1.20 14.34
N THR A 78 -0.95 -2.28 13.81
CA THR A 78 -0.95 -3.61 14.45
C THR A 78 0.22 -3.82 15.40
N GLY A 79 1.33 -3.09 15.20
CA GLY A 79 2.59 -3.32 15.92
C GLY A 79 3.36 -4.55 15.43
N SER A 80 2.97 -5.12 14.28
CA SER A 80 3.62 -6.27 13.64
C SER A 80 3.60 -6.13 12.12
N TRP A 81 4.65 -6.66 11.46
CA TRP A 81 4.66 -6.78 10.00
C TRP A 81 3.73 -7.88 9.51
N TYR A 82 3.57 -8.94 10.30
CA TYR A 82 2.74 -10.08 9.97
C TYR A 82 1.96 -10.54 11.21
N ASP A 83 0.70 -10.17 11.28
CA ASP A 83 -0.26 -10.66 12.30
C ASP A 83 -1.65 -10.66 11.66
N GLU A 84 -2.03 -11.82 11.14
CA GLU A 84 -3.29 -11.97 10.41
C GLU A 84 -4.52 -11.61 11.25
N THR A 85 -4.49 -11.93 12.55
CA THR A 85 -5.58 -11.60 13.45
C THR A 85 -5.68 -10.10 13.69
N ALA A 86 -4.57 -9.45 14.06
CA ALA A 86 -4.55 -8.02 14.32
C ALA A 86 -4.86 -7.20 13.06
N GLU A 87 -4.37 -7.62 11.89
CA GLU A 87 -4.68 -6.98 10.61
C GLU A 87 -6.18 -7.10 10.25
N LYS A 88 -6.75 -8.28 10.44
CA LYS A 88 -8.19 -8.54 10.24
C LYS A 88 -9.05 -7.71 11.18
N GLU A 89 -8.71 -7.67 12.47
CA GLU A 89 -9.43 -6.87 13.48
C GLU A 89 -9.33 -5.37 13.17
N GLY A 90 -8.13 -4.90 12.77
CA GLY A 90 -7.90 -3.52 12.35
C GLY A 90 -8.77 -3.13 11.15
N ALA A 91 -8.83 -3.96 10.11
CA ALA A 91 -9.66 -3.74 8.94
C ALA A 91 -11.17 -3.73 9.31
N ASN A 92 -11.62 -4.71 10.09
CA ASN A 92 -13.02 -4.76 10.55
C ASN A 92 -13.42 -3.53 11.36
N LYS A 93 -12.53 -3.04 12.25
CA LYS A 93 -12.76 -1.83 13.03
C LYS A 93 -12.89 -0.59 12.13
N LEU A 94 -12.03 -0.45 11.12
CA LEU A 94 -12.09 0.64 10.16
C LEU A 94 -13.38 0.60 9.32
N ILE A 95 -13.80 -0.58 8.89
CA ILE A 95 -15.08 -0.79 8.18
C ILE A 95 -16.25 -0.39 9.08
N ALA A 96 -16.26 -0.86 10.32
CA ALA A 96 -17.29 -0.50 11.31
C ALA A 96 -17.33 1.01 11.61
N ASN A 97 -16.20 1.71 11.49
CA ASN A 97 -16.11 3.16 11.59
C ASN A 97 -16.55 3.91 10.32
N GLY A 98 -17.09 3.21 9.33
CA GLY A 98 -17.64 3.79 8.11
C GLY A 98 -16.64 3.98 6.98
N CYS A 99 -15.44 3.38 7.04
CA CYS A 99 -14.51 3.37 5.92
C CYS A 99 -15.11 2.57 4.75
N LYS A 100 -15.09 3.16 3.56
CA LYS A 100 -15.69 2.63 2.33
C LYS A 100 -14.70 1.87 1.46
N LEU A 101 -13.42 1.98 1.77
CA LEU A 101 -12.30 1.32 1.10
C LEU A 101 -11.17 1.14 2.09
N ILE A 102 -10.51 -0.02 2.09
CA ILE A 102 -9.40 -0.33 2.98
C ILE A 102 -8.13 -0.57 2.18
N SER A 103 -7.01 -0.08 2.70
CA SER A 103 -5.67 -0.48 2.27
C SER A 103 -4.83 -0.89 3.47
N GLN A 104 -3.70 -1.52 3.23
CA GLN A 104 -2.77 -1.94 4.27
C GLN A 104 -1.31 -1.71 3.88
N HIS A 105 -0.45 -1.67 4.89
CA HIS A 105 1.00 -1.74 4.81
C HIS A 105 1.46 -2.71 5.90
N ALA A 106 1.10 -3.96 5.69
CA ALA A 106 1.36 -5.14 6.50
C ALA A 106 1.26 -6.37 5.60
N ASP A 107 1.80 -7.50 6.02
CA ASP A 107 2.20 -8.57 5.10
C ASP A 107 1.27 -9.79 5.08
N SER A 108 0.24 -9.83 5.95
CA SER A 108 -0.68 -10.97 5.99
C SER A 108 -1.91 -10.79 5.10
N MET A 109 -2.70 -11.85 5.01
CA MET A 109 -3.99 -11.83 4.32
C MET A 109 -5.15 -11.35 5.21
N GLY A 110 -4.89 -10.92 6.44
CA GLY A 110 -5.93 -10.53 7.40
C GLY A 110 -6.82 -9.39 6.91
N ALA A 111 -6.23 -8.26 6.51
CA ALA A 111 -7.00 -7.11 6.01
C ALA A 111 -7.69 -7.40 4.66
N PRO A 112 -7.04 -7.99 3.63
CA PRO A 112 -7.70 -8.36 2.38
C PRO A 112 -8.90 -9.29 2.57
N THR A 113 -8.78 -10.34 3.38
CA THR A 113 -9.87 -11.31 3.62
C THR A 113 -11.02 -10.72 4.44
N ALA A 114 -10.73 -9.78 5.36
CA ALA A 114 -11.77 -9.01 6.04
C ALA A 114 -12.59 -8.19 5.04
N CYS A 115 -11.91 -7.52 4.10
CA CYS A 115 -12.55 -6.75 3.03
C CYS A 115 -13.39 -7.64 2.12
N GLU A 116 -12.86 -8.80 1.69
CA GLU A 116 -13.60 -9.75 0.85
C GLU A 116 -14.86 -10.24 1.55
N THR A 117 -14.79 -10.54 2.84
CA THR A 117 -15.94 -10.97 3.63
C THR A 117 -17.00 -9.87 3.78
N ALA A 118 -16.56 -8.62 3.90
CA ALA A 118 -17.45 -7.46 4.07
C ALA A 118 -17.94 -6.85 2.75
N GLY A 119 -17.40 -7.26 1.60
CA GLY A 119 -17.70 -6.67 0.29
C GLY A 119 -17.14 -5.25 0.13
N VAL A 120 -16.08 -4.90 0.87
CA VAL A 120 -15.45 -3.56 0.84
C VAL A 120 -14.22 -3.58 -0.06
N PRO A 121 -14.08 -2.65 -1.02
CA PRO A 121 -12.92 -2.58 -1.89
C PRO A 121 -11.59 -2.54 -1.12
N ASN A 122 -10.58 -3.28 -1.63
CA ASN A 122 -9.26 -3.36 -1.03
C ASN A 122 -8.16 -3.00 -2.02
N VAL A 123 -7.23 -2.15 -1.58
CA VAL A 123 -5.95 -1.89 -2.24
C VAL A 123 -4.86 -2.62 -1.47
N SER A 124 -4.31 -3.67 -2.09
CA SER A 124 -3.33 -4.53 -1.45
C SER A 124 -1.92 -3.92 -1.42
N TYR A 125 -1.04 -4.51 -0.62
CA TYR A 125 0.35 -4.11 -0.45
C TYR A 125 1.29 -5.18 -0.98
N ASN A 126 2.26 -4.75 -1.80
CA ASN A 126 3.41 -5.53 -2.31
C ASN A 126 3.09 -6.88 -3.00
N GLY A 127 1.85 -7.18 -3.23
CA GLY A 127 1.43 -8.41 -3.91
C GLY A 127 -0.05 -8.40 -4.26
N SER A 128 -0.40 -9.12 -5.32
CA SER A 128 -1.80 -9.28 -5.72
C SER A 128 -2.50 -10.28 -4.82
N THR A 129 -3.64 -9.89 -4.29
CA THR A 129 -4.52 -10.76 -3.50
C THR A 129 -5.74 -11.24 -4.29
N VAL A 130 -5.79 -10.98 -5.60
CA VAL A 130 -6.94 -11.28 -6.47
C VAL A 130 -7.35 -12.76 -6.45
N ALA A 131 -6.39 -13.69 -6.28
CA ALA A 131 -6.70 -15.12 -6.24
C ALA A 131 -7.56 -15.53 -5.04
N ALA A 132 -7.39 -14.85 -3.89
CA ALA A 132 -8.13 -15.11 -2.66
C ALA A 132 -9.28 -14.11 -2.42
N CYS A 133 -9.17 -12.91 -2.99
CA CYS A 133 -10.11 -11.81 -2.80
C CYS A 133 -10.56 -11.22 -4.15
N PRO A 134 -11.20 -12.04 -5.02
CA PRO A 134 -11.50 -11.65 -6.40
C PRO A 134 -12.57 -10.55 -6.53
N ASN A 135 -13.42 -10.38 -5.51
CA ASN A 135 -14.54 -9.44 -5.57
C ASN A 135 -14.18 -8.04 -5.07
N THR A 136 -13.13 -7.92 -4.26
CA THR A 136 -12.78 -6.67 -3.58
C THR A 136 -11.40 -6.13 -3.94
N PHE A 137 -10.50 -6.96 -4.48
CA PHE A 137 -9.18 -6.52 -4.93
C PHE A 137 -9.29 -5.48 -6.06
N LEU A 138 -8.63 -4.32 -5.89
CA LEU A 138 -8.56 -3.27 -6.91
C LEU A 138 -7.21 -3.26 -7.62
N VAL A 139 -6.16 -3.06 -6.85
CA VAL A 139 -4.79 -2.89 -7.33
C VAL A 139 -3.81 -3.18 -6.20
N SER A 140 -2.56 -3.44 -6.55
CA SER A 140 -1.45 -3.51 -5.61
C SER A 140 -0.22 -2.79 -6.17
N SER A 141 0.43 -1.96 -5.37
CA SER A 141 1.80 -1.53 -5.64
C SER A 141 2.75 -2.69 -5.32
N ARG A 142 3.81 -2.84 -6.12
CA ARG A 142 4.75 -3.95 -6.03
C ARG A 142 6.19 -3.46 -6.10
N ILE A 143 7.08 -4.09 -5.34
CA ILE A 143 8.52 -3.91 -5.46
C ILE A 143 9.09 -4.96 -6.43
N ASN A 144 9.98 -4.49 -7.31
CA ASN A 144 10.80 -5.32 -8.17
C ASN A 144 12.27 -5.12 -7.79
N TRP A 145 12.87 -6.13 -7.20
CA TRP A 145 14.27 -6.10 -6.76
C TRP A 145 15.29 -6.42 -7.86
N ALA A 146 14.86 -6.82 -9.07
CA ALA A 146 15.77 -7.16 -10.15
C ALA A 146 16.79 -6.05 -10.48
N PRO A 147 16.41 -4.76 -10.58
CA PRO A 147 17.36 -3.68 -10.85
C PRO A 147 18.47 -3.56 -9.78
N TYR A 148 18.14 -3.79 -8.51
CA TYR A 148 19.14 -3.79 -7.45
C TYR A 148 20.12 -4.98 -7.58
N TYR A 149 19.62 -6.17 -7.81
CA TYR A 149 20.48 -7.34 -7.98
C TYR A 149 21.37 -7.24 -9.21
N GLU A 150 20.84 -6.73 -10.32
CA GLU A 150 21.64 -6.47 -11.54
C GLU A 150 22.74 -5.45 -11.27
N TYR A 151 22.43 -4.37 -10.55
CA TYR A 151 23.42 -3.38 -10.13
C TYR A 151 24.53 -4.00 -9.27
N VAL A 152 24.18 -4.75 -8.23
CA VAL A 152 25.16 -5.40 -7.33
C VAL A 152 26.04 -6.37 -8.09
N VAL A 153 25.45 -7.20 -8.96
CA VAL A 153 26.22 -8.16 -9.79
C VAL A 153 27.17 -7.44 -10.75
N SER A 154 26.74 -6.32 -11.33
CA SER A 154 27.58 -5.50 -12.21
C SER A 154 28.76 -4.91 -11.44
N CYS A 155 28.55 -4.32 -10.27
CA CYS A 155 29.63 -3.80 -9.42
C CYS A 155 30.67 -4.89 -9.12
N VAL A 156 30.24 -6.08 -8.71
CA VAL A 156 31.15 -7.20 -8.39
C VAL A 156 31.94 -7.64 -9.63
N LYS A 157 31.31 -7.75 -10.79
CA LYS A 157 31.98 -8.15 -12.04
C LYS A 157 33.03 -7.13 -12.49
N ASN A 158 32.76 -5.86 -12.28
CA ASN A 158 33.64 -4.77 -12.71
C ASN A 158 34.69 -4.39 -11.65
N GLY A 159 34.66 -4.98 -10.45
CA GLY A 159 35.52 -4.59 -9.33
C GLY A 159 35.20 -3.22 -8.77
N GLU A 160 33.97 -2.76 -8.94
CA GLU A 160 33.45 -1.49 -8.46
C GLU A 160 32.89 -1.63 -7.04
N ALA A 161 32.94 -0.55 -6.26
CA ALA A 161 32.33 -0.53 -4.94
C ALA A 161 30.81 -0.45 -5.06
N ILE A 162 30.11 -1.29 -4.29
CA ILE A 162 28.64 -1.18 -4.14
C ILE A 162 28.35 0.06 -3.30
N ALA A 163 27.41 0.90 -3.70
CA ALA A 163 27.00 2.08 -2.96
C ALA A 163 26.49 1.72 -1.56
N ALA A 164 26.78 2.56 -0.57
CA ALA A 164 26.29 2.36 0.79
C ALA A 164 24.76 2.47 0.86
N ASP A 165 24.18 3.35 0.05
CA ASP A 165 22.74 3.54 -0.10
C ASP A 165 22.35 3.44 -1.58
N TRP A 166 21.31 2.64 -1.87
CA TRP A 166 20.72 2.50 -3.19
C TRP A 166 19.20 2.70 -3.08
N THR A 167 18.64 3.50 -3.99
CA THR A 167 17.19 3.71 -4.06
C THR A 167 16.70 3.41 -5.46
N GLY A 168 15.74 2.49 -5.54
CA GLY A 168 14.99 2.21 -6.77
C GLY A 168 13.64 2.93 -6.80
N THR A 169 13.19 3.34 -7.97
CA THR A 169 11.98 4.12 -8.21
C THR A 169 11.12 3.48 -9.30
N ILE A 170 9.97 4.07 -9.61
CA ILE A 170 9.18 3.73 -10.81
C ILE A 170 10.03 3.92 -12.08
N GLU A 171 10.79 5.02 -12.16
CA GLU A 171 11.66 5.31 -13.31
C GLU A 171 12.71 4.22 -13.53
N THR A 172 13.26 3.67 -12.47
CA THR A 172 14.25 2.56 -12.53
C THR A 172 13.63 1.18 -12.67
N GLY A 173 12.31 1.07 -12.69
CA GLY A 173 11.58 -0.19 -12.75
C GLY A 173 11.58 -1.00 -11.46
N SER A 174 11.85 -0.35 -10.32
CA SER A 174 11.88 -0.99 -9.00
C SER A 174 10.54 -0.93 -8.25
N VAL A 175 9.62 -0.15 -8.75
CA VAL A 175 8.25 -0.03 -8.23
C VAL A 175 7.26 -0.20 -9.36
#